data_b81520f9a18186a5787f66e30ae0d8d4
#
_entry.id   b81520f9a18186a5787f66e30ae0d8d4
#
_cell.length_a   1.000
_cell.length_b   1.000
_cell.length_c   1.000
_cell.angle_alpha   90.00
_cell.angle_beta   90.00
_cell.angle_gamma   90.00
#
_symmetry.space_group_name_H-M   'P 1'
#
loop_
_entity.id
_entity.type
_entity.pdbx_description
1 polymer ?
#
loop_
_entity_poly.entity_id
_entity_poly.type
_entity_poly.pdbx_seq_one_letter_code
_entity_poly.pdbx_strand_id
1 'polypeptide(L)'
;MRDRPHSPPASPWWTPAVHRDRRPILLARNRIEAAIRGYLADQDFVMVDPPGLQRSPGNETHLHAFATQMIGEDGTAQARYLHTSPEFSMKKLLAAGEGRIASLGHVWRNRERSARHHPEFTMLEWYRAEAPYETVMDDCIRMIGLAAQITGVSMLRHRGLEANPFAEVERISVAEAFLMHAGIDLLATIDTDRGNDAHKLAAQMRTAGLAVPDDFDWSYLFTRILTEKIEPRLGIGRVTILDRYPASEAALARKSADDPRVAERFEIYACGVELANGFGELTDAEEQRRRFGIEMTEKERLYGEAYPLDEDFLDALAIMPEASGIALGFDRLVMLATGAEKIEQVVWVPVSE
;
A
#
# COMPACT_ATOMS: atom_id res chain seq x y z
N MET A 1 -41.05 3.66 8.23
CA MET A 1 -40.03 3.78 7.20
C MET A 1 -40.28 5.09 6.48
N ARG A 2 -39.47 6.11 6.68
CA ARG A 2 -39.57 7.38 5.92
C ARG A 2 -38.66 7.26 4.72
N ASP A 3 -39.24 7.32 3.51
CA ASP A 3 -38.51 7.39 2.25
C ASP A 3 -37.51 8.55 2.33
N ARG A 4 -36.22 8.21 2.27
CA ARG A 4 -35.17 9.23 1.99
C ARG A 4 -35.37 9.67 0.55
N PRO A 5 -35.40 10.99 0.27
CA PRO A 5 -35.51 11.47 -1.10
C PRO A 5 -34.26 10.92 -1.86
N HIS A 6 -34.54 10.15 -2.90
CA HIS A 6 -33.48 9.75 -3.86
C HIS A 6 -32.92 11.03 -4.48
N SER A 7 -31.67 11.35 -4.15
CA SER A 7 -30.92 12.33 -4.95
C SER A 7 -30.91 11.85 -6.40
N PRO A 8 -31.14 12.72 -7.39
CA PRO A 8 -31.07 12.32 -8.79
C PRO A 8 -29.70 11.68 -9.04
N PRO A 9 -29.64 10.60 -9.82
CA PRO A 9 -28.37 9.94 -10.13
C PRO A 9 -27.40 10.98 -10.71
N ALA A 10 -26.15 10.98 -10.21
CA ALA A 10 -25.10 11.87 -10.72
C ALA A 10 -24.99 11.69 -12.24
N SER A 11 -24.82 12.79 -12.97
CA SER A 11 -24.63 12.72 -14.42
C SER A 11 -23.46 11.80 -14.75
N PRO A 12 -23.59 10.89 -15.70
CA PRO A 12 -22.53 9.95 -16.06
C PRO A 12 -21.22 10.68 -16.41
N TRP A 13 -20.08 10.10 -16.02
CA TRP A 13 -18.74 10.68 -16.21
C TRP A 13 -18.44 11.04 -17.68
N TRP A 14 -19.04 10.31 -18.63
CA TRP A 14 -18.86 10.49 -20.09
C TRP A 14 -19.71 11.62 -20.69
N THR A 15 -20.57 12.27 -19.91
CA THR A 15 -21.29 13.44 -20.43
C THR A 15 -20.32 14.60 -20.69
N PRO A 16 -20.49 15.36 -21.79
CA PRO A 16 -19.52 16.40 -22.18
C PRO A 16 -19.24 17.44 -21.07
N ALA A 17 -20.23 17.77 -20.26
CA ALA A 17 -20.05 18.73 -19.15
C ALA A 17 -19.16 18.12 -18.05
N VAL A 18 -19.51 16.94 -17.53
CA VAL A 18 -18.74 16.26 -16.47
C VAL A 18 -17.32 15.96 -16.94
N HIS A 19 -17.16 15.46 -18.16
CA HIS A 19 -15.84 15.18 -18.71
C HIS A 19 -14.99 16.46 -18.86
N ARG A 20 -15.60 17.57 -19.29
CA ARG A 20 -14.91 18.86 -19.40
C ARG A 20 -14.33 19.34 -18.08
N ASP A 21 -15.08 19.17 -17.00
CA ASP A 21 -14.65 19.55 -15.65
C ASP A 21 -13.50 18.69 -15.14
N ARG A 22 -13.51 17.37 -15.47
CA ARG A 22 -12.45 16.42 -15.09
C ARG A 22 -11.19 16.55 -15.97
N ARG A 23 -11.33 16.97 -17.22
CA ARG A 23 -10.26 16.92 -18.23
C ARG A 23 -8.95 17.61 -17.79
N PRO A 24 -8.92 18.77 -17.13
CA PRO A 24 -7.68 19.37 -16.63
C PRO A 24 -6.92 18.46 -15.67
N ILE A 25 -7.62 17.77 -14.77
CA ILE A 25 -7.06 16.80 -13.81
C ILE A 25 -6.46 15.60 -14.55
N LEU A 26 -7.19 15.06 -15.53
CA LEU A 26 -6.74 13.91 -16.33
C LEU A 26 -5.50 14.24 -17.17
N LEU A 27 -5.41 15.47 -17.69
CA LEU A 27 -4.21 15.94 -18.41
C LEU A 27 -3.03 16.17 -17.45
N ALA A 28 -3.28 16.62 -16.21
CA ALA A 28 -2.26 16.72 -15.18
C ALA A 28 -1.73 15.32 -14.81
N ARG A 29 -2.62 14.33 -14.65
CA ARG A 29 -2.25 12.92 -14.47
C ARG A 29 -1.23 12.45 -15.52
N ASN A 30 -1.53 12.66 -16.81
CA ASN A 30 -0.63 12.24 -17.88
C ASN A 30 0.74 12.93 -17.82
N ARG A 31 0.78 14.21 -17.43
CA ARG A 31 2.04 14.94 -17.26
C ARG A 31 2.85 14.44 -16.05
N ILE A 32 2.17 14.13 -14.95
CA ILE A 32 2.81 13.53 -13.76
C ILE A 32 3.39 12.18 -14.13
N GLU A 33 2.63 11.32 -14.82
CA GLU A 33 3.10 10.02 -15.28
C GLU A 33 4.36 10.13 -16.15
N ALA A 34 4.31 11.01 -17.16
CA ALA A 34 5.45 11.23 -18.05
C ALA A 34 6.71 11.71 -17.30
N ALA A 35 6.55 12.60 -16.33
CA ALA A 35 7.65 13.13 -15.52
C ALA A 35 8.23 12.03 -14.59
N ILE A 36 7.39 11.19 -13.97
CA ILE A 36 7.84 10.08 -13.14
C ILE A 36 8.59 9.03 -13.98
N ARG A 37 8.08 8.68 -15.18
CA ARG A 37 8.80 7.79 -16.10
C ARG A 37 10.16 8.35 -16.52
N GLY A 38 10.24 9.67 -16.75
CA GLY A 38 11.50 10.37 -17.02
C GLY A 38 12.47 10.25 -15.84
N TYR A 39 12.01 10.54 -14.62
CA TYR A 39 12.82 10.36 -13.40
C TYR A 39 13.35 8.93 -13.24
N LEU A 40 12.49 7.92 -13.41
CA LEU A 40 12.89 6.52 -13.31
C LEU A 40 13.94 6.14 -14.37
N ALA A 41 13.76 6.62 -15.61
CA ALA A 41 14.75 6.41 -16.67
C ALA A 41 16.10 7.06 -16.35
N ASP A 42 16.10 8.29 -15.80
CA ASP A 42 17.31 8.99 -15.36
C ASP A 42 18.02 8.30 -14.18
N GLN A 43 17.30 7.44 -13.44
CA GLN A 43 17.83 6.60 -12.35
C GLN A 43 18.16 5.16 -12.81
N ASP A 44 18.23 4.91 -14.12
CA ASP A 44 18.53 3.60 -14.74
C ASP A 44 17.52 2.48 -14.39
N PHE A 45 16.24 2.84 -14.14
CA PHE A 45 15.20 1.82 -13.97
C PHE A 45 14.75 1.26 -15.32
N VAL A 46 14.61 -0.06 -15.38
CA VAL A 46 13.95 -0.76 -16.47
C VAL A 46 12.45 -0.80 -16.18
N MET A 47 11.64 -0.22 -17.08
CA MET A 47 10.18 -0.35 -16.98
C MET A 47 9.77 -1.74 -17.43
N VAL A 48 9.09 -2.48 -16.56
CA VAL A 48 8.61 -3.84 -16.82
C VAL A 48 7.09 -3.90 -16.84
N ASP A 49 6.54 -4.92 -17.49
CA ASP A 49 5.11 -5.10 -17.71
C ASP A 49 4.64 -6.48 -17.18
N PRO A 50 4.44 -6.62 -15.86
CA PRO A 50 4.00 -7.87 -15.25
C PRO A 50 2.57 -8.24 -15.69
N PRO A 51 2.28 -9.54 -15.90
CA PRO A 51 0.93 -9.97 -16.28
C PRO A 51 -0.06 -9.78 -15.12
N GLY A 52 -1.25 -9.26 -15.43
CA GLY A 52 -2.31 -9.10 -14.44
C GLY A 52 -2.93 -10.41 -13.94
N LEU A 53 -2.88 -11.48 -14.77
CA LEU A 53 -3.37 -12.81 -14.43
C LEU A 53 -2.30 -13.61 -13.68
N GLN A 54 -2.60 -13.99 -12.43
CA GLN A 54 -1.68 -14.69 -11.55
C GLN A 54 -2.29 -16.00 -11.01
N ARG A 55 -1.45 -16.95 -10.57
CA ARG A 55 -1.88 -18.14 -9.82
C ARG A 55 -2.29 -17.78 -8.39
N SER A 56 -1.52 -16.90 -7.76
CA SER A 56 -1.79 -16.30 -6.47
C SER A 56 -1.84 -14.79 -6.63
N PRO A 57 -2.85 -14.10 -6.09
CA PRO A 57 -2.94 -12.65 -6.21
C PRO A 57 -2.09 -11.88 -5.19
N GLY A 58 -1.46 -12.60 -4.27
CA GLY A 58 -0.88 -12.15 -3.00
C GLY A 58 -1.52 -12.88 -1.82
N ASN A 59 -0.77 -13.09 -0.75
CA ASN A 59 -1.19 -13.85 0.41
C ASN A 59 -1.33 -12.95 1.65
N GLU A 60 -2.04 -11.85 1.52
CA GLU A 60 -2.37 -10.94 2.62
C GLU A 60 -3.82 -11.16 3.08
N THR A 61 -4.03 -11.20 4.41
CA THR A 61 -5.32 -11.54 5.02
C THR A 61 -6.46 -10.64 4.55
N HIS A 62 -6.23 -9.33 4.49
CA HIS A 62 -7.30 -8.35 4.26
C HIS A 62 -7.41 -7.86 2.81
N LEU A 63 -6.53 -8.28 1.90
CA LEU A 63 -6.63 -7.97 0.48
C LEU A 63 -7.48 -9.00 -0.26
N HIS A 64 -8.50 -8.55 -0.97
CA HIS A 64 -9.39 -9.40 -1.74
C HIS A 64 -9.15 -9.24 -3.23
N ALA A 65 -8.90 -10.36 -3.92
CA ALA A 65 -8.68 -10.39 -5.36
C ALA A 65 -9.97 -10.67 -6.12
N PHE A 66 -9.96 -10.37 -7.43
CA PHE A 66 -10.95 -10.85 -8.38
C PHE A 66 -10.51 -12.22 -8.90
N ALA A 67 -11.30 -13.25 -8.62
CA ALA A 67 -11.09 -14.58 -9.15
C ALA A 67 -11.62 -14.71 -10.58
N THR A 68 -10.91 -15.45 -11.42
CA THR A 68 -11.30 -15.77 -12.80
C THR A 68 -10.81 -17.16 -13.22
N GLN A 69 -11.02 -17.54 -14.45
CA GLN A 69 -10.57 -18.80 -15.03
C GLN A 69 -9.85 -18.57 -16.35
N MET A 70 -8.72 -19.24 -16.52
CA MET A 70 -8.05 -19.34 -17.80
C MET A 70 -8.45 -20.69 -18.43
N ILE A 71 -9.03 -20.64 -19.62
CA ILE A 71 -9.46 -21.84 -20.35
C ILE A 71 -8.36 -22.22 -21.35
N GLY A 72 -7.84 -23.43 -21.25
CA GLY A 72 -6.87 -23.99 -22.19
C GLY A 72 -7.51 -24.34 -23.53
N GLU A 73 -6.69 -24.59 -24.54
CA GLU A 73 -7.15 -25.01 -25.88
C GLU A 73 -7.95 -26.35 -25.85
N ASP A 74 -7.65 -27.20 -24.89
CA ASP A 74 -8.34 -28.45 -24.61
C ASP A 74 -9.65 -28.29 -23.81
N GLY A 75 -10.02 -27.05 -23.46
CA GLY A 75 -11.21 -26.74 -22.68
C GLY A 75 -11.00 -26.86 -21.16
N THR A 76 -9.81 -27.22 -20.67
CA THR A 76 -9.54 -27.28 -19.22
C THR A 76 -9.55 -25.90 -18.58
N ALA A 77 -10.27 -25.75 -17.47
CA ALA A 77 -10.34 -24.53 -16.70
C ALA A 77 -9.27 -24.52 -15.59
N GLN A 78 -8.51 -23.46 -15.51
CA GLN A 78 -7.52 -23.22 -14.44
C GLN A 78 -7.88 -21.96 -13.69
N ALA A 79 -7.98 -22.04 -12.35
CA ALA A 79 -8.21 -20.87 -11.51
C ALA A 79 -7.08 -19.85 -11.69
N ARG A 80 -7.45 -18.60 -11.80
CA ARG A 80 -6.56 -17.44 -11.87
C ARG A 80 -7.18 -16.29 -11.09
N TYR A 81 -6.33 -15.32 -10.78
CA TYR A 81 -6.72 -14.10 -10.10
C TYR A 81 -6.13 -12.90 -10.82
N LEU A 82 -6.83 -11.77 -10.76
CA LEU A 82 -6.22 -10.48 -11.07
C LEU A 82 -5.37 -10.07 -9.87
N HIS A 83 -4.12 -9.68 -10.10
CA HIS A 83 -3.17 -9.37 -9.03
C HIS A 83 -3.57 -8.12 -8.24
N THR A 84 -3.36 -8.14 -6.93
CA THR A 84 -3.55 -6.99 -6.05
C THR A 84 -2.34 -6.05 -6.00
N SER A 85 -1.18 -6.54 -6.48
CA SER A 85 0.10 -5.88 -6.72
C SER A 85 0.91 -6.74 -7.70
N PRO A 86 1.82 -6.19 -8.50
CA PRO A 86 2.74 -6.96 -9.37
C PRO A 86 3.92 -7.59 -8.60
N GLU A 87 4.00 -7.46 -7.27
CA GLU A 87 5.12 -7.80 -6.41
C GLU A 87 5.75 -9.16 -6.71
N PHE A 88 4.94 -10.25 -6.77
CA PHE A 88 5.46 -11.60 -6.99
C PHE A 88 6.18 -11.74 -8.34
N SER A 89 5.62 -11.13 -9.37
CA SER A 89 6.26 -11.13 -10.70
C SER A 89 7.52 -10.29 -10.72
N MET A 90 7.53 -9.14 -10.06
CA MET A 90 8.68 -8.26 -10.01
C MET A 90 9.83 -8.86 -9.19
N LYS A 91 9.55 -9.51 -8.07
CA LYS A 91 10.56 -10.24 -7.28
C LYS A 91 11.17 -11.42 -8.04
N LYS A 92 10.38 -12.11 -8.88
CA LYS A 92 10.92 -13.12 -9.80
C LYS A 92 11.91 -12.52 -10.82
N LEU A 93 11.68 -11.27 -11.28
CA LEU A 93 12.63 -10.57 -12.14
C LEU A 93 13.92 -10.19 -11.40
N LEU A 94 13.85 -9.81 -10.13
CA LEU A 94 15.05 -9.60 -9.30
C LEU A 94 15.85 -10.90 -9.15
N ALA A 95 15.17 -12.03 -8.91
CA ALA A 95 15.79 -13.35 -8.86
C ALA A 95 16.42 -13.76 -10.20
N ALA A 96 15.86 -13.29 -11.33
CA ALA A 96 16.42 -13.50 -12.67
C ALA A 96 17.62 -12.59 -13.00
N GLY A 97 17.98 -11.65 -12.10
CA GLY A 97 19.18 -10.80 -12.23
C GLY A 97 18.90 -9.34 -12.59
N GLU A 98 17.64 -8.91 -12.62
CA GLU A 98 17.33 -7.48 -12.80
C GLU A 98 17.70 -6.69 -11.53
N GLY A 99 18.33 -5.51 -11.70
CA GLY A 99 18.83 -4.72 -10.56
C GLY A 99 17.92 -3.56 -10.15
N ARG A 100 17.33 -2.87 -11.12
CA ARG A 100 16.43 -1.73 -10.92
C ARG A 100 15.26 -1.83 -11.86
N ILE A 101 14.09 -2.15 -11.34
CA ILE A 101 12.88 -2.36 -12.13
C ILE A 101 11.72 -1.54 -11.58
N ALA A 102 10.86 -1.06 -12.46
CA ALA A 102 9.64 -0.36 -12.10
C ALA A 102 8.47 -0.79 -12.99
N SER A 103 7.29 -0.85 -12.43
CA SER A 103 6.04 -1.09 -13.14
C SER A 103 5.04 0.01 -12.80
N LEU A 104 4.39 0.57 -13.81
CA LEU A 104 3.25 1.48 -13.63
C LEU A 104 2.08 0.90 -14.40
N GLY A 105 1.18 0.25 -13.71
CA GLY A 105 0.10 -0.52 -14.29
C GLY A 105 -1.14 -0.61 -13.40
N HIS A 106 -2.17 -1.26 -13.92
CA HIS A 106 -3.39 -1.50 -13.15
C HIS A 106 -3.21 -2.66 -12.19
N VAL A 107 -3.82 -2.50 -11.02
CA VAL A 107 -4.00 -3.54 -10.01
C VAL A 107 -5.47 -3.56 -9.59
N TRP A 108 -5.90 -4.70 -9.02
CA TRP A 108 -7.30 -4.94 -8.74
C TRP A 108 -7.49 -5.40 -7.30
N ARG A 109 -8.30 -4.65 -6.53
CA ARG A 109 -8.66 -5.02 -5.17
C ARG A 109 -10.18 -5.04 -5.03
N ASN A 110 -10.71 -6.23 -4.82
CA ASN A 110 -12.13 -6.43 -4.62
C ASN A 110 -12.56 -5.87 -3.26
N ARG A 111 -13.84 -5.52 -3.11
CA ARG A 111 -14.42 -4.91 -1.90
C ARG A 111 -13.87 -3.53 -1.54
N GLU A 112 -13.03 -2.92 -2.38
CA GLU A 112 -12.47 -1.59 -2.17
C GLU A 112 -13.15 -0.56 -3.08
N ARG A 113 -14.15 0.16 -2.54
CA ARG A 113 -14.78 1.31 -3.20
C ARG A 113 -15.11 2.38 -2.17
N SER A 114 -14.46 3.54 -2.29
CA SER A 114 -14.67 4.70 -1.43
C SER A 114 -14.18 5.97 -2.13
N ALA A 115 -14.19 7.10 -1.45
CA ALA A 115 -13.60 8.33 -2.01
C ALA A 115 -12.11 8.21 -2.35
N ARG A 116 -11.37 7.31 -1.68
CA ARG A 116 -9.92 7.10 -1.84
C ARG A 116 -9.55 5.71 -2.39
N HIS A 117 -10.53 4.87 -2.67
CA HIS A 117 -10.35 3.51 -3.16
C HIS A 117 -11.21 3.27 -4.39
N HIS A 118 -10.67 2.57 -5.34
CA HIS A 118 -11.34 2.13 -6.56
C HIS A 118 -10.95 0.68 -6.82
N PRO A 119 -11.88 -0.20 -7.26
CA PRO A 119 -11.60 -1.63 -7.41
C PRO A 119 -10.52 -1.95 -8.46
N GLU A 120 -10.29 -1.07 -9.39
CA GLU A 120 -9.21 -1.08 -10.37
C GLU A 120 -8.53 0.28 -10.34
N PHE A 121 -7.23 0.31 -10.02
CA PHE A 121 -6.48 1.56 -9.90
C PHE A 121 -5.05 1.41 -10.42
N THR A 122 -4.37 2.52 -10.62
CA THR A 122 -2.99 2.52 -11.07
C THR A 122 -2.04 2.54 -9.89
N MET A 123 -1.14 1.57 -9.87
CA MET A 123 -0.04 1.46 -8.92
C MET A 123 1.28 1.70 -9.66
N LEU A 124 2.17 2.45 -9.04
CA LEU A 124 3.58 2.52 -9.40
C LEU A 124 4.34 1.70 -8.35
N GLU A 125 5.03 0.65 -8.79
CA GLU A 125 5.81 -0.20 -7.92
C GLU A 125 7.23 -0.33 -8.47
N TRP A 126 8.26 -0.21 -7.62
CA TRP A 126 9.65 -0.29 -8.05
C TRP A 126 10.53 -0.94 -6.99
N TYR A 127 11.63 -1.52 -7.47
CA TYR A 127 12.59 -2.27 -6.66
C TYR A 127 14.02 -1.88 -7.01
N ARG A 128 14.89 -1.91 -6.00
CA ARG A 128 16.32 -1.76 -6.10
C ARG A 128 17.00 -2.97 -5.44
N ALA A 129 17.70 -3.78 -6.21
CA ALA A 129 18.58 -4.81 -5.67
C ALA A 129 19.80 -4.15 -4.98
N GLU A 130 20.28 -4.79 -3.92
CA GLU A 130 21.48 -4.39 -3.17
C GLU A 130 21.45 -2.93 -2.64
N ALA A 131 20.25 -2.40 -2.38
CA ALA A 131 20.06 -1.06 -1.86
C ALA A 131 19.29 -1.08 -0.53
N PRO A 132 19.62 -0.22 0.44
CA PRO A 132 18.86 -0.07 1.66
C PRO A 132 17.48 0.53 1.39
N TYR A 133 16.51 0.23 2.24
CA TYR A 133 15.12 0.66 2.05
C TYR A 133 14.93 2.19 2.12
N GLU A 134 15.87 2.91 2.73
CA GLU A 134 15.91 4.38 2.69
C GLU A 134 16.02 4.92 1.27
N THR A 135 16.70 4.20 0.37
CA THR A 135 16.87 4.64 -1.03
C THR A 135 15.53 4.71 -1.77
N VAL A 136 14.64 3.74 -1.54
CA VAL A 136 13.30 3.78 -2.17
C VAL A 136 12.36 4.77 -1.47
N MET A 137 12.59 5.10 -0.19
CA MET A 137 11.93 6.25 0.46
C MET A 137 12.30 7.55 -0.25
N ASP A 138 13.60 7.80 -0.49
CA ASP A 138 14.10 9.00 -1.17
C ASP A 138 13.54 9.12 -2.59
N ASP A 139 13.49 8.01 -3.35
CA ASP A 139 12.83 7.99 -4.66
C ASP A 139 11.37 8.45 -4.57
N CYS A 140 10.61 7.94 -3.60
CA CYS A 140 9.21 8.28 -3.42
C CYS A 140 9.02 9.76 -3.09
N ILE A 141 9.81 10.30 -2.17
CA ILE A 141 9.77 11.73 -1.80
C ILE A 141 10.08 12.61 -3.01
N ARG A 142 11.06 12.23 -3.84
CA ARG A 142 11.35 12.92 -5.10
C ARG A 142 10.17 12.90 -6.06
N MET A 143 9.50 11.77 -6.24
CA MET A 143 8.34 11.65 -7.12
C MET A 143 7.13 12.43 -6.60
N ILE A 144 6.90 12.48 -5.28
CA ILE A 144 5.88 13.33 -4.66
C ILE A 144 6.15 14.82 -4.96
N GLY A 145 7.39 15.27 -4.76
CA GLY A 145 7.81 16.64 -5.10
C GLY A 145 7.64 16.94 -6.59
N LEU A 146 7.99 15.98 -7.46
CA LEU A 146 7.85 16.11 -8.91
C LEU A 146 6.38 16.28 -9.34
N ALA A 147 5.46 15.50 -8.74
CA ALA A 147 4.03 15.62 -9.01
C ALA A 147 3.49 17.04 -8.67
N ALA A 148 3.93 17.60 -7.53
CA ALA A 148 3.59 18.97 -7.13
C ALA A 148 4.17 20.01 -8.08
N GLN A 149 5.43 19.84 -8.52
CA GLN A 149 6.06 20.74 -9.52
C GLN A 149 5.30 20.74 -10.85
N ILE A 150 4.92 19.57 -11.35
CA ILE A 150 4.20 19.42 -12.62
C ILE A 150 2.80 20.05 -12.58
N THR A 151 2.15 20.03 -11.42
CA THR A 151 0.84 20.69 -11.24
C THR A 151 0.95 22.16 -10.85
N GLY A 152 2.15 22.64 -10.50
CA GLY A 152 2.42 24.02 -10.09
C GLY A 152 1.89 24.36 -8.69
N VAL A 153 1.71 23.34 -7.83
CA VAL A 153 1.23 23.54 -6.45
C VAL A 153 2.40 23.57 -5.47
N SER A 154 2.31 24.45 -4.47
CA SER A 154 3.26 24.46 -3.34
C SER A 154 2.83 23.57 -2.17
N MET A 155 1.55 23.18 -2.15
CA MET A 155 0.94 22.36 -1.11
C MET A 155 0.09 21.27 -1.75
N LEU A 156 0.27 20.03 -1.31
CA LEU A 156 -0.70 18.95 -1.54
C LEU A 156 -1.92 19.20 -0.67
N ARG A 157 -3.11 18.78 -1.15
CA ARG A 157 -4.37 19.05 -0.43
C ARG A 157 -5.33 17.88 -0.46
N HIS A 158 -5.95 17.60 0.69
CA HIS A 158 -7.07 16.67 0.78
C HIS A 158 -7.98 17.01 1.96
N ARG A 159 -9.29 17.21 1.70
CA ARG A 159 -10.33 17.43 2.74
C ARG A 159 -9.96 18.48 3.80
N GLY A 160 -9.37 19.59 3.35
CA GLY A 160 -8.95 20.68 4.25
C GLY A 160 -7.60 20.47 4.93
N LEU A 161 -6.95 19.31 4.74
CA LEU A 161 -5.58 19.07 5.19
C LEU A 161 -4.59 19.46 4.09
N GLU A 162 -3.42 19.94 4.50
CA GLU A 162 -2.36 20.37 3.60
C GLU A 162 -1.02 19.74 4.00
N ALA A 163 -0.16 19.48 3.02
CA ALA A 163 1.21 19.02 3.22
C ALA A 163 2.14 19.70 2.20
N ASN A 164 3.23 20.29 2.68
CA ASN A 164 4.28 20.83 1.82
C ASN A 164 5.21 19.71 1.35
N PRO A 165 5.19 19.33 0.04
CA PRO A 165 6.03 18.24 -0.47
C PRO A 165 7.51 18.63 -0.60
N PHE A 166 7.88 19.90 -0.35
CA PHE A 166 9.24 20.43 -0.44
C PHE A 166 9.84 20.72 0.94
N ALA A 167 9.06 20.60 2.02
CA ALA A 167 9.57 20.73 3.38
C ALA A 167 10.42 19.53 3.77
N GLU A 168 11.22 19.69 4.83
CA GLU A 168 11.91 18.57 5.46
C GLU A 168 10.91 17.46 5.84
N VAL A 169 11.20 16.25 5.41
CA VAL A 169 10.33 15.09 5.64
C VAL A 169 10.41 14.70 7.12
N GLU A 170 9.25 14.44 7.71
CA GLU A 170 9.20 13.85 9.04
C GLU A 170 9.39 12.33 8.91
N ARG A 171 10.35 11.78 9.66
CA ARG A 171 10.49 10.33 9.83
C ARG A 171 10.23 9.99 11.29
N ILE A 172 9.29 9.10 11.54
CA ILE A 172 8.87 8.67 12.87
C ILE A 172 8.66 7.17 12.86
N SER A 173 9.15 6.45 13.86
CA SER A 173 8.86 5.02 14.00
C SER A 173 7.42 4.80 14.48
N VAL A 174 6.86 3.62 14.18
CA VAL A 174 5.55 3.22 14.68
C VAL A 174 5.51 3.29 16.22
N ALA A 175 6.56 2.86 16.90
CA ALA A 175 6.63 2.91 18.36
C ALA A 175 6.58 4.35 18.90
N GLU A 176 7.32 5.28 18.29
CA GLU A 176 7.28 6.71 18.66
C GLU A 176 5.92 7.33 18.39
N ALA A 177 5.30 6.99 17.24
CA ALA A 177 3.98 7.48 16.89
C ALA A 177 2.90 6.98 17.88
N PHE A 178 2.98 5.72 18.31
CA PHE A 178 2.09 5.15 19.34
C PHE A 178 2.26 5.87 20.69
N LEU A 179 3.50 6.13 21.10
CA LEU A 179 3.76 6.87 22.33
C LEU A 179 3.25 8.30 22.22
N MET A 180 3.56 9.00 21.12
CA MET A 180 3.24 10.41 20.93
C MET A 180 1.73 10.66 20.80
N HIS A 181 1.02 9.83 20.03
CA HIS A 181 -0.36 10.09 19.65
C HIS A 181 -1.41 9.29 20.44
N ALA A 182 -0.99 8.20 21.08
CA ALA A 182 -1.89 7.33 21.84
C ALA A 182 -1.44 7.12 23.30
N GLY A 183 -0.23 7.55 23.70
CA GLY A 183 0.32 7.34 25.04
C GLY A 183 0.62 5.86 25.35
N ILE A 184 0.91 5.06 24.31
CA ILE A 184 1.12 3.61 24.38
C ILE A 184 2.58 3.27 24.09
N ASP A 185 3.24 2.58 25.02
CA ASP A 185 4.54 1.93 24.78
C ASP A 185 4.31 0.61 24.06
N LEU A 186 4.32 0.68 22.73
CA LEU A 186 4.02 -0.46 21.86
C LEU A 186 5.03 -1.58 22.02
N LEU A 187 6.34 -1.26 22.02
CA LEU A 187 7.41 -2.26 22.07
C LEU A 187 7.44 -3.04 23.38
N ALA A 188 6.92 -2.48 24.46
CA ALA A 188 6.75 -3.21 25.71
C ALA A 188 5.72 -4.35 25.61
N THR A 189 4.86 -4.36 24.59
CA THR A 189 3.84 -5.40 24.36
C THR A 189 4.29 -6.49 23.40
N ILE A 190 5.52 -6.40 22.88
CA ILE A 190 6.10 -7.34 21.91
C ILE A 190 7.19 -8.15 22.59
N ASP A 191 7.06 -9.46 22.54
CA ASP A 191 8.06 -10.42 23.02
C ASP A 191 8.43 -11.34 21.85
N THR A 192 9.71 -11.38 21.48
CA THR A 192 10.22 -12.17 20.34
C THR A 192 10.09 -13.67 20.55
N ASP A 193 10.08 -14.15 21.79
CA ASP A 193 10.07 -15.56 22.15
C ASP A 193 8.66 -16.07 22.44
N ARG A 194 7.81 -15.21 23.03
CA ARG A 194 6.47 -15.56 23.51
C ARG A 194 5.34 -15.04 22.62
N GLY A 195 5.67 -14.15 21.67
CA GLY A 195 4.71 -13.46 20.82
C GLY A 195 4.16 -12.19 21.46
N ASN A 196 3.25 -11.53 20.76
CA ASN A 196 2.69 -10.26 21.17
C ASN A 196 1.66 -10.42 22.29
N ASP A 197 1.73 -9.55 23.31
CA ASP A 197 0.84 -9.57 24.48
C ASP A 197 -0.37 -8.64 24.28
N ALA A 198 -1.47 -9.20 23.77
CA ALA A 198 -2.73 -8.48 23.56
C ALA A 198 -3.32 -7.92 24.85
N HIS A 199 -3.18 -8.62 25.98
CA HIS A 199 -3.72 -8.17 27.27
C HIS A 199 -2.92 -6.96 27.80
N LYS A 200 -1.61 -6.95 27.60
CA LYS A 200 -0.75 -5.82 27.97
C LYS A 200 -1.07 -4.59 27.11
N LEU A 201 -1.29 -4.77 25.79
CA LEU A 201 -1.72 -3.69 24.91
C LEU A 201 -3.09 -3.15 25.32
N ALA A 202 -4.06 -4.03 25.58
CA ALA A 202 -5.39 -3.67 26.06
C ALA A 202 -5.36 -2.92 27.40
N ALA A 203 -4.46 -3.29 28.33
CA ALA A 203 -4.28 -2.60 29.60
C ALA A 203 -3.76 -1.18 29.40
N GLN A 204 -2.78 -0.98 28.51
CA GLN A 204 -2.28 0.35 28.14
C GLN A 204 -3.36 1.20 27.47
N MET A 205 -4.16 0.61 26.56
CA MET A 205 -5.29 1.30 25.94
C MET A 205 -6.29 1.83 26.98
N ARG A 206 -6.68 1.00 27.97
CA ARG A 206 -7.58 1.43 29.05
C ARG A 206 -6.98 2.57 29.86
N THR A 207 -5.67 2.51 30.17
CA THR A 207 -4.97 3.58 30.87
C THR A 207 -4.95 4.88 30.07
N ALA A 208 -4.82 4.79 28.74
CA ALA A 208 -4.89 5.92 27.82
C ALA A 208 -6.34 6.40 27.54
N GLY A 209 -7.35 5.81 28.17
CA GLY A 209 -8.76 6.17 27.98
C GLY A 209 -9.34 5.70 26.63
N LEU A 210 -8.73 4.70 25.99
CA LEU A 210 -9.22 4.12 24.75
C LEU A 210 -10.14 2.93 25.03
N ALA A 211 -11.21 2.81 24.23
CA ALA A 211 -12.13 1.70 24.34
C ALA A 211 -11.47 0.40 23.85
N VAL A 212 -11.60 -0.67 24.63
CA VAL A 212 -11.16 -2.02 24.27
C VAL A 212 -12.39 -2.87 24.05
N PRO A 213 -12.54 -3.56 22.90
CA PRO A 213 -13.67 -4.48 22.67
C PRO A 213 -13.58 -5.72 23.56
N ASP A 214 -14.65 -6.50 23.63
CA ASP A 214 -14.68 -7.74 24.43
C ASP A 214 -13.88 -8.87 23.78
N ASP A 215 -13.88 -8.94 22.45
CA ASP A 215 -13.11 -9.89 21.65
C ASP A 215 -12.02 -9.15 20.88
N PHE A 216 -10.78 -9.54 21.11
CA PHE A 216 -9.61 -8.89 20.51
C PHE A 216 -8.39 -9.80 20.49
N ASP A 217 -7.59 -9.63 19.47
CA ASP A 217 -6.19 -10.02 19.44
C ASP A 217 -5.29 -8.78 19.38
N TRP A 218 -3.98 -9.01 19.36
CA TRP A 218 -3.01 -7.92 19.36
C TRP A 218 -3.03 -7.12 18.05
N SER A 219 -3.13 -7.80 16.91
CA SER A 219 -3.13 -7.18 15.58
C SER A 219 -4.38 -6.30 15.36
N TYR A 220 -5.54 -6.77 15.82
CA TYR A 220 -6.76 -5.97 15.81
C TYR A 220 -6.63 -4.68 16.64
N LEU A 221 -6.09 -4.78 17.86
CA LEU A 221 -5.88 -3.59 18.72
C LEU A 221 -4.85 -2.64 18.11
N PHE A 222 -3.74 -3.18 17.58
CA PHE A 222 -2.72 -2.42 16.88
C PHE A 222 -3.33 -1.63 15.71
N THR A 223 -4.01 -2.31 14.79
CA THR A 223 -4.62 -1.70 13.61
C THR A 223 -5.64 -0.63 14.00
N ARG A 224 -6.43 -0.88 15.02
CA ARG A 224 -7.42 0.07 15.51
C ARG A 224 -6.78 1.35 16.06
N ILE A 225 -5.71 1.25 16.85
CA ILE A 225 -4.96 2.41 17.36
C ILE A 225 -4.33 3.17 16.18
N LEU A 226 -3.71 2.44 15.27
CA LEU A 226 -3.06 3.01 14.08
C LEU A 226 -4.07 3.85 13.28
N THR A 227 -5.19 3.26 12.90
CA THR A 227 -6.19 3.91 12.03
C THR A 227 -6.99 5.03 12.71
N GLU A 228 -7.30 4.88 14.02
CA GLU A 228 -8.13 5.86 14.74
C GLU A 228 -7.30 7.02 15.32
N LYS A 229 -6.04 6.79 15.71
CA LYS A 229 -5.26 7.76 16.48
C LYS A 229 -4.01 8.28 15.78
N ILE A 230 -3.39 7.49 14.91
CA ILE A 230 -2.09 7.80 14.32
C ILE A 230 -2.24 8.31 12.89
N GLU A 231 -2.75 7.49 11.98
CA GLU A 231 -2.88 7.85 10.55
C GLU A 231 -3.53 9.22 10.30
N PRO A 232 -4.61 9.62 11.01
CA PRO A 232 -5.22 10.94 10.79
C PRO A 232 -4.33 12.13 11.13
N ARG A 233 -3.17 11.88 11.79
CA ARG A 233 -2.20 12.91 12.20
C ARG A 233 -0.95 12.93 11.33
N LEU A 234 -0.77 11.91 10.48
CA LEU A 234 0.40 11.79 9.63
C LEU A 234 0.27 12.64 8.36
N GLY A 235 1.39 13.16 7.88
CA GLY A 235 1.43 13.94 6.65
C GLY A 235 0.74 15.30 6.76
N ILE A 236 0.63 15.89 7.94
CA ILE A 236 0.03 17.22 8.16
C ILE A 236 1.13 18.29 8.16
N GLY A 237 0.99 19.27 7.27
CA GLY A 237 1.98 20.35 7.08
C GLY A 237 3.20 19.92 6.26
N ARG A 238 3.60 18.66 6.30
CA ARG A 238 4.73 18.06 5.56
C ARG A 238 4.47 16.57 5.29
N VAL A 239 5.28 15.97 4.44
CA VAL A 239 5.24 14.52 4.21
C VAL A 239 5.80 13.80 5.44
N THR A 240 5.17 12.70 5.85
CA THR A 240 5.61 11.87 6.97
C THR A 240 5.91 10.45 6.48
N ILE A 241 7.06 9.91 6.89
CA ILE A 241 7.42 8.50 6.76
C ILE A 241 7.18 7.86 8.13
N LEU A 242 6.27 6.91 8.20
CA LEU A 242 6.04 6.06 9.35
C LEU A 242 6.79 4.75 9.10
N ASP A 243 7.82 4.44 9.89
CA ASP A 243 8.67 3.28 9.65
C ASP A 243 8.80 2.34 10.88
N ARG A 244 9.56 1.24 10.70
CA ARG A 244 9.84 0.28 11.78
C ARG A 244 8.56 -0.31 12.38
N TYR A 245 7.73 -0.87 11.50
CA TYR A 245 6.52 -1.59 11.91
C TYR A 245 6.86 -2.81 12.77
N PRO A 246 5.98 -3.23 13.69
CA PRO A 246 6.14 -4.50 14.37
C PRO A 246 6.35 -5.65 13.38
N ALA A 247 7.27 -6.56 13.68
CA ALA A 247 7.61 -7.66 12.76
C ALA A 247 6.42 -8.60 12.48
N SER A 248 5.43 -8.67 13.39
CA SER A 248 4.18 -9.39 13.18
C SER A 248 3.25 -8.74 12.15
N GLU A 249 3.39 -7.43 11.94
CA GLU A 249 2.57 -6.63 11.01
C GLU A 249 3.32 -6.33 9.70
N ALA A 250 4.32 -7.13 9.36
CA ALA A 250 5.20 -6.88 8.24
C ALA A 250 5.51 -8.16 7.46
N ALA A 251 4.45 -8.78 6.89
CA ALA A 251 4.52 -10.10 6.27
C ALA A 251 5.61 -10.26 5.19
N LEU A 252 5.92 -9.21 4.44
CA LEU A 252 6.83 -9.22 3.29
C LEU A 252 8.18 -8.55 3.57
N ALA A 253 8.33 -7.92 4.75
CA ALA A 253 9.54 -7.22 5.13
C ALA A 253 10.51 -8.11 5.95
N ARG A 254 11.80 -7.88 5.76
CA ARG A 254 12.82 -8.45 6.64
C ARG A 254 12.78 -7.77 8.00
N LYS A 255 13.14 -8.55 9.05
CA LYS A 255 13.30 -7.99 10.39
C LYS A 255 14.48 -7.00 10.42
N SER A 256 14.37 -5.96 11.24
CA SER A 256 15.46 -5.03 11.46
C SER A 256 16.64 -5.73 12.17
N ALA A 257 17.85 -5.43 11.75
CA ALA A 257 19.05 -6.06 12.31
C ALA A 257 19.37 -5.60 13.74
N ASP A 258 18.96 -4.39 14.12
CA ASP A 258 19.21 -3.78 15.44
C ASP A 258 18.10 -4.09 16.46
N ASP A 259 16.87 -4.37 16.03
CA ASP A 259 15.76 -4.74 16.92
C ASP A 259 14.82 -5.75 16.25
N PRO A 260 14.86 -7.03 16.60
CA PRO A 260 14.07 -8.08 15.97
C PRO A 260 12.55 -7.98 16.22
N ARG A 261 12.10 -7.08 17.11
CA ARG A 261 10.68 -6.80 17.33
C ARG A 261 10.04 -6.01 16.20
N VAL A 262 10.86 -5.32 15.39
CA VAL A 262 10.42 -4.50 14.27
C VAL A 262 11.01 -4.99 12.95
N ALA A 263 10.39 -4.57 11.86
CA ALA A 263 10.81 -4.88 10.49
C ALA A 263 11.13 -3.60 9.70
N GLU A 264 11.87 -3.74 8.63
CA GLU A 264 12.13 -2.70 7.63
C GLU A 264 10.90 -2.53 6.72
N ARG A 265 9.80 -2.11 7.33
CA ARG A 265 8.57 -1.69 6.66
C ARG A 265 8.31 -0.23 6.94
N PHE A 266 7.88 0.49 5.93
CA PHE A 266 7.49 1.89 6.06
C PHE A 266 6.28 2.22 5.21
N GLU A 267 5.57 3.25 5.61
CA GLU A 267 4.51 3.88 4.84
C GLU A 267 4.75 5.39 4.74
N ILE A 268 4.31 5.99 3.63
CA ILE A 268 4.48 7.42 3.37
C ILE A 268 3.11 8.08 3.32
N TYR A 269 2.96 9.13 4.11
CA TYR A 269 1.71 9.86 4.29
C TYR A 269 1.82 11.32 3.85
N ALA A 270 0.76 11.83 3.23
CA ALA A 270 0.53 13.26 3.02
C ALA A 270 -0.96 13.56 3.19
N CYS A 271 -1.29 14.64 3.90
CA CYS A 271 -2.68 15.05 4.16
C CYS A 271 -3.54 13.97 4.82
N GLY A 272 -2.98 13.14 5.71
CA GLY A 272 -3.68 12.01 6.34
C GLY A 272 -4.04 10.88 5.36
N VAL A 273 -3.37 10.82 4.22
CA VAL A 273 -3.55 9.79 3.19
C VAL A 273 -2.26 9.02 3.05
N GLU A 274 -2.33 7.69 3.22
CA GLU A 274 -1.26 6.78 2.85
C GLU A 274 -1.07 6.83 1.33
N LEU A 275 0.12 7.21 0.89
CA LEU A 275 0.50 7.26 -0.51
C LEU A 275 1.27 6.02 -0.95
N ALA A 276 2.14 5.50 -0.09
CA ALA A 276 3.03 4.39 -0.44
C ALA A 276 3.31 3.50 0.76
N ASN A 277 3.59 2.22 0.47
CA ASN A 277 4.02 1.20 1.42
C ASN A 277 5.25 0.48 0.84
N GLY A 278 6.31 0.30 1.62
CA GLY A 278 7.56 -0.28 1.14
C GLY A 278 8.31 -1.07 2.19
N PHE A 279 9.27 -1.84 1.70
CA PHE A 279 9.99 -2.83 2.50
C PHE A 279 11.49 -2.85 2.18
N GLY A 280 12.32 -3.18 3.20
CA GLY A 280 13.49 -4.01 2.99
C GLY A 280 12.99 -5.46 2.83
N GLU A 281 13.21 -6.05 1.68
CA GLU A 281 12.54 -7.27 1.26
C GLU A 281 13.00 -8.49 2.06
N LEU A 282 12.04 -9.32 2.47
CA LEU A 282 12.33 -10.63 3.04
C LEU A 282 12.80 -11.57 1.91
N THR A 283 13.96 -12.19 2.07
CA THR A 283 14.55 -13.15 1.12
C THR A 283 14.60 -14.58 1.67
N ASP A 284 14.16 -14.80 2.90
CA ASP A 284 14.02 -16.12 3.50
C ASP A 284 12.70 -16.79 3.04
N ALA A 285 12.81 -17.72 2.10
CA ALA A 285 11.66 -18.39 1.51
C ALA A 285 10.91 -19.29 2.51
N GLU A 286 11.58 -19.88 3.51
CA GLU A 286 10.93 -20.71 4.54
C GLU A 286 10.13 -19.84 5.50
N GLU A 287 10.70 -18.73 5.95
CA GLU A 287 9.99 -17.76 6.77
C GLU A 287 8.83 -17.12 6.00
N GLN A 288 9.00 -16.79 4.71
CA GLN A 288 7.91 -16.26 3.89
C GLN A 288 6.76 -17.26 3.75
N ARG A 289 7.07 -18.53 3.50
CA ARG A 289 6.06 -19.60 3.44
C ARG A 289 5.29 -19.70 4.75
N ARG A 290 6.02 -19.67 5.86
CA ARG A 290 5.41 -19.73 7.20
C ARG A 290 4.45 -18.56 7.43
N ARG A 291 4.86 -17.35 7.08
CA ARG A 291 4.02 -16.14 7.21
C ARG A 291 2.79 -16.22 6.33
N PHE A 292 2.92 -16.59 5.06
CA PHE A 292 1.78 -16.78 4.17
C PHE A 292 0.80 -17.84 4.67
N GLY A 293 1.30 -18.91 5.26
CA GLY A 293 0.45 -19.93 5.89
C GLY A 293 -0.42 -19.37 7.03
N ILE A 294 0.15 -18.50 7.86
CA ILE A 294 -0.58 -17.81 8.94
C ILE A 294 -1.62 -16.88 8.36
N GLU A 295 -1.24 -16.03 7.41
CA GLU A 295 -2.14 -15.08 6.74
C GLU A 295 -3.33 -15.79 6.06
N MET A 296 -3.09 -16.89 5.36
CA MET A 296 -4.15 -17.63 4.69
C MET A 296 -5.05 -18.40 5.66
N THR A 297 -4.52 -18.86 6.78
CA THR A 297 -5.32 -19.46 7.86
C THR A 297 -6.25 -18.43 8.48
N GLU A 298 -5.74 -17.23 8.74
CA GLU A 298 -6.54 -16.13 9.28
C GLU A 298 -7.58 -15.63 8.27
N LYS A 299 -7.21 -15.54 7.00
CA LYS A 299 -8.13 -15.17 5.92
C LYS A 299 -9.29 -16.18 5.80
N GLU A 300 -8.99 -17.47 5.86
CA GLU A 300 -10.03 -18.53 5.85
C GLU A 300 -10.94 -18.41 7.08
N ARG A 301 -10.36 -18.15 8.26
CA ARG A 301 -11.12 -17.95 9.49
C ARG A 301 -12.08 -16.76 9.42
N LEU A 302 -11.61 -15.63 8.88
CA LEU A 302 -12.37 -14.36 8.84
C LEU A 302 -13.38 -14.29 7.68
N TYR A 303 -13.00 -14.83 6.52
CA TYR A 303 -13.71 -14.56 5.27
C TYR A 303 -14.18 -15.84 4.55
N GLY A 304 -13.80 -17.04 5.01
CA GLY A 304 -14.12 -18.30 4.36
C GLY A 304 -13.43 -18.45 2.99
N GLU A 305 -12.32 -17.78 2.77
CA GLU A 305 -11.54 -17.83 1.53
C GLU A 305 -10.04 -17.84 1.84
N ALA A 306 -9.27 -18.59 1.03
CA ALA A 306 -7.82 -18.56 1.03
C ALA A 306 -7.30 -18.62 -0.40
N TYR A 307 -6.12 -18.05 -0.64
CA TYR A 307 -5.48 -18.10 -1.94
C TYR A 307 -4.36 -19.14 -1.95
N PRO A 308 -4.10 -19.78 -3.11
CA PRO A 308 -2.98 -20.72 -3.21
C PRO A 308 -1.65 -19.99 -3.01
N LEU A 309 -0.66 -20.67 -2.44
CA LEU A 309 0.70 -20.20 -2.42
C LEU A 309 1.29 -20.28 -3.84
N ASP A 310 2.08 -19.29 -4.23
CA ASP A 310 2.86 -19.32 -5.47
C ASP A 310 4.21 -19.98 -5.17
N GLU A 311 4.30 -21.30 -5.39
CA GLU A 311 5.52 -22.08 -5.15
C GLU A 311 6.70 -21.58 -6.00
N ASP A 312 6.42 -21.17 -7.24
CA ASP A 312 7.41 -20.60 -8.16
C ASP A 312 7.95 -19.25 -7.67
N PHE A 313 7.11 -18.48 -6.96
CA PHE A 313 7.57 -17.28 -6.27
C PHE A 313 8.49 -17.62 -5.08
N LEU A 314 8.15 -18.62 -4.27
CA LEU A 314 8.96 -19.02 -3.12
C LEU A 314 10.30 -19.61 -3.56
N ASP A 315 10.33 -20.36 -4.65
CA ASP A 315 11.58 -20.86 -5.26
C ASP A 315 12.46 -19.71 -5.77
N ALA A 316 11.85 -18.70 -6.43
CA ALA A 316 12.56 -17.50 -6.87
C ALA A 316 13.10 -16.68 -5.68
N LEU A 317 12.33 -16.56 -4.61
CA LEU A 317 12.72 -15.80 -3.43
C LEU A 317 13.99 -16.36 -2.77
N ALA A 318 14.19 -17.68 -2.81
CA ALA A 318 15.37 -18.35 -2.25
C ALA A 318 16.69 -17.95 -2.93
N ILE A 319 16.65 -17.42 -4.16
CA ILE A 319 17.82 -16.97 -4.93
C ILE A 319 17.81 -15.46 -5.22
N MET A 320 16.79 -14.75 -4.76
CA MET A 320 16.67 -13.32 -4.93
C MET A 320 17.77 -12.60 -4.12
N PRO A 321 18.49 -11.62 -4.69
CA PRO A 321 19.41 -10.80 -3.90
C PRO A 321 18.68 -9.98 -2.86
N GLU A 322 19.38 -9.50 -1.83
CA GLU A 322 18.81 -8.45 -0.97
C GLU A 322 18.31 -7.30 -1.83
N ALA A 323 17.15 -6.79 -1.50
CA ALA A 323 16.49 -5.73 -2.24
C ALA A 323 15.63 -4.86 -1.34
N SER A 324 15.21 -3.75 -1.87
CA SER A 324 14.16 -2.89 -1.29
C SER A 324 13.15 -2.55 -2.35
N GLY A 325 11.88 -2.54 -1.97
CA GLY A 325 10.76 -2.26 -2.85
C GLY A 325 9.74 -1.33 -2.23
N ILE A 326 8.92 -0.72 -3.06
CA ILE A 326 7.86 0.18 -2.64
C ILE A 326 6.74 0.22 -3.67
N ALA A 327 5.50 0.23 -3.19
CA ALA A 327 4.29 0.42 -3.97
C ALA A 327 3.66 1.78 -3.65
N LEU A 328 3.48 2.63 -4.67
CA LEU A 328 2.85 3.93 -4.59
C LEU A 328 1.48 3.90 -5.29
N GLY A 329 0.44 4.30 -4.58
CA GLY A 329 -0.88 4.56 -5.17
C GLY A 329 -0.84 5.79 -6.09
N PHE A 330 -0.57 5.58 -7.38
CA PHE A 330 -0.40 6.67 -8.34
C PHE A 330 -1.65 7.56 -8.42
N ASP A 331 -2.83 6.98 -8.39
CA ASP A 331 -4.07 7.74 -8.42
C ASP A 331 -4.26 8.61 -7.17
N ARG A 332 -3.85 8.13 -5.99
CA ARG A 332 -3.84 8.92 -4.76
C ARG A 332 -2.86 10.10 -4.85
N LEU A 333 -1.67 9.88 -5.39
CA LEU A 333 -0.70 10.96 -5.62
C LEU A 333 -1.27 12.04 -6.55
N VAL A 334 -1.87 11.64 -7.67
CA VAL A 334 -2.52 12.57 -8.61
C VAL A 334 -3.66 13.31 -7.92
N MET A 335 -4.47 12.63 -7.10
CA MET A 335 -5.56 13.22 -6.34
C MET A 335 -5.05 14.36 -5.43
N LEU A 336 -3.98 14.11 -4.65
CA LEU A 336 -3.42 15.13 -3.75
C LEU A 336 -2.75 16.30 -4.52
N ALA A 337 -2.06 15.99 -5.61
CA ALA A 337 -1.36 17.00 -6.42
C ALA A 337 -2.30 17.88 -7.26
N THR A 338 -3.53 17.42 -7.51
CA THR A 338 -4.54 18.18 -8.28
C THR A 338 -5.65 18.76 -7.40
N GLY A 339 -5.70 18.38 -6.10
CA GLY A 339 -6.77 18.77 -5.19
C GLY A 339 -8.10 18.07 -5.48
N ALA A 340 -8.09 16.95 -6.20
CA ALA A 340 -9.30 16.15 -6.43
C ALA A 340 -9.82 15.54 -5.11
N GLU A 341 -11.14 15.57 -4.93
CA GLU A 341 -11.77 15.07 -3.70
C GLU A 341 -12.02 13.56 -3.71
N LYS A 342 -12.17 13.00 -4.91
CA LYS A 342 -12.48 11.57 -5.13
C LYS A 342 -11.54 10.96 -6.16
N ILE A 343 -11.14 9.72 -5.91
CA ILE A 343 -10.24 8.98 -6.80
C ILE A 343 -10.82 8.81 -8.22
N GLU A 344 -12.13 8.70 -8.38
CA GLU A 344 -12.78 8.61 -9.69
C GLU A 344 -12.56 9.86 -10.57
N GLN A 345 -12.23 11.00 -9.98
CA GLN A 345 -11.93 12.22 -10.75
C GLN A 345 -10.59 12.15 -11.47
N VAL A 346 -9.67 11.32 -10.98
CA VAL A 346 -8.31 11.16 -11.55
C VAL A 346 -8.17 9.92 -12.44
N VAL A 347 -9.16 9.05 -12.49
CA VAL A 347 -9.19 7.86 -13.35
C VAL A 347 -9.88 8.22 -14.68
N TRP A 348 -9.27 7.87 -15.84
CA TRP A 348 -9.84 8.22 -17.14
C TRP A 348 -11.24 7.65 -17.34
N VAL A 349 -11.39 6.35 -17.10
CA VAL A 349 -12.65 5.62 -17.24
C VAL A 349 -12.90 4.85 -15.94
N PRO A 350 -13.73 5.38 -15.03
CA PRO A 350 -14.08 4.67 -13.81
C PRO A 350 -14.87 3.40 -14.09
N VAL A 351 -14.64 2.36 -13.29
CA VAL A 351 -15.46 1.14 -13.31
C VAL A 351 -16.89 1.50 -12.93
N SER A 352 -17.85 1.14 -13.75
CA SER A 352 -19.29 1.37 -13.49
C SER A 352 -19.76 0.62 -12.25
N GLU A 353 -20.80 1.17 -11.61
CA GLU A 353 -21.52 0.51 -10.52
C GLU A 353 -22.39 -0.62 -11.04
#